data_27d389da9a11b7cb41f6caf868de9324
#
_entry.id   27d389da9a11b7cb41f6caf868de9324
#
_cell.length_a   1.000
_cell.length_b   1.000
_cell.length_c   1.000
_cell.angle_alpha   90.00
_cell.angle_beta   90.00
_cell.angle_gamma   90.00
#
_symmetry.space_group_name_H-M   'P 1'
#
loop_
_entity.id
_entity.type
_entity.pdbx_description
1 polymer ?
#
loop_
_entity_poly.entity_id
_entity_poly.type
_entity_poly.pdbx_seq_one_letter_code
_entity_poly.pdbx_strand_id
1 'polypeptide(L)'
;MANLLENNVQGKIGTQKYLCSITWRNGTLLMDEPENVGGQNIGPDPFSTFLASLAGCTLSTLRMYIDRKGWDIPEIHISLNLSQENNGGLVTTITRDISFSNEVTAEIKERLLLIAENARSLKS
;
A
#
# COMPACT_ATOMS: atom_id res chain seq x y z
N MET A 1 -15.92 -9.19 -17.98
CA MET A 1 -15.45 -8.86 -16.63
C MET A 1 -15.60 -7.36 -16.39
N ALA A 2 -16.21 -6.98 -15.31
CA ALA A 2 -16.41 -5.56 -15.00
C ALA A 2 -15.16 -4.96 -14.38
N ASN A 3 -14.88 -3.72 -14.71
CA ASN A 3 -13.80 -2.97 -14.09
C ASN A 3 -14.18 -2.61 -12.65
N LEU A 4 -13.21 -2.62 -11.75
CA LEU A 4 -13.42 -2.21 -10.37
C LEU A 4 -13.56 -0.70 -10.23
N LEU A 5 -12.91 0.04 -11.13
CA LEU A 5 -12.94 1.50 -11.11
C LEU A 5 -13.78 2.00 -12.27
N GLU A 6 -14.63 3.00 -12.00
CA GLU A 6 -15.44 3.63 -13.02
C GLU A 6 -14.59 4.32 -14.07
N ASN A 7 -13.55 5.03 -13.62
CA ASN A 7 -12.61 5.72 -14.51
C ASN A 7 -11.25 5.07 -14.43
N ASN A 8 -10.58 4.97 -15.56
CA ASN A 8 -9.21 4.45 -15.59
C ASN A 8 -8.26 5.41 -14.86
N VAL A 9 -7.26 4.85 -14.20
CA VAL A 9 -6.11 5.61 -13.75
C VAL A 9 -5.22 5.84 -14.96
N GLN A 10 -4.79 7.08 -15.18
CA GLN A 10 -3.97 7.44 -16.34
C GLN A 10 -2.66 8.06 -15.88
N GLY A 11 -1.63 7.86 -16.67
CA GLY A 11 -0.33 8.41 -16.37
C GLY A 11 0.39 8.90 -17.60
N LYS A 12 1.32 9.83 -17.38
CA LYS A 12 2.21 10.31 -18.44
C LYS A 12 3.54 10.70 -17.86
N ILE A 13 4.58 10.61 -18.68
CA ILE A 13 5.91 11.10 -18.39
C ILE A 13 6.40 11.86 -19.62
N GLY A 14 7.02 13.01 -19.39
CA GLY A 14 7.63 13.78 -20.47
C GLY A 14 9.14 13.52 -20.55
N THR A 15 9.90 14.55 -20.87
CA THR A 15 11.35 14.43 -20.99
C THR A 15 12.10 14.70 -19.70
N GLN A 16 11.44 15.25 -18.70
CA GLN A 16 12.02 15.47 -17.38
C GLN A 16 12.06 14.15 -16.61
N LYS A 17 13.26 13.69 -16.30
CA LYS A 17 13.47 12.40 -15.61
C LYS A 17 13.28 12.58 -14.11
N TYR A 18 12.53 11.81 -13.45
CA TYR A 18 11.58 10.78 -13.90
C TYR A 18 10.19 11.16 -13.45
N LEU A 19 9.82 12.38 -13.72
CA LEU A 19 8.59 12.98 -13.24
C LEU A 19 7.38 12.43 -14.01
N CYS A 20 6.52 11.72 -13.28
CA CYS A 20 5.28 11.17 -13.80
C CYS A 20 4.10 11.92 -13.21
N SER A 21 3.06 12.12 -14.00
CA SER A 21 1.80 12.65 -13.54
C SER A 21 0.75 11.56 -13.65
N ILE A 22 0.14 11.20 -12.52
CA ILE A 22 -0.86 10.12 -12.42
C ILE A 22 -2.18 10.74 -12.04
N THR A 23 -3.23 10.44 -12.80
CA THR A 23 -4.55 11.03 -12.58
C THR A 23 -5.57 9.93 -12.36
N TRP A 24 -6.44 10.13 -11.39
CA TRP A 24 -7.57 9.24 -11.11
C TRP A 24 -8.86 10.06 -11.00
N ARG A 25 -9.96 9.42 -10.69
CA ARG A 25 -11.32 10.02 -10.74
C ARG A 25 -11.45 11.39 -10.06
N ASN A 26 -10.66 11.67 -9.04
CA ASN A 26 -10.82 12.92 -8.28
C ASN A 26 -9.49 13.55 -7.86
N GLY A 27 -8.39 13.24 -8.54
CA GLY A 27 -7.12 13.86 -8.17
C GLY A 27 -5.97 13.53 -9.09
N THR A 28 -4.83 14.13 -8.78
CA THR A 28 -3.58 13.96 -9.50
C THR A 28 -2.45 13.78 -8.50
N LEU A 29 -1.55 12.85 -8.79
CA LEU A 29 -0.36 12.56 -8.00
C LEU A 29 0.86 12.72 -8.89
N LEU A 30 1.88 13.43 -8.39
CA LEU A 30 3.18 13.46 -9.04
C LEU A 30 4.06 12.38 -8.41
N MET A 31 4.68 11.57 -9.25
CA MET A 31 5.66 10.55 -8.84
C MET A 31 6.99 10.87 -9.46
N ASP A 32 8.07 10.56 -8.78
CA ASP A 32 9.41 10.81 -9.25
C ASP A 32 10.35 9.79 -8.61
N GLU A 33 11.58 9.73 -9.11
CA GLU A 33 12.62 8.95 -8.46
C GLU A 33 13.47 9.87 -7.58
N PRO A 34 14.17 9.31 -6.58
CA PRO A 34 15.10 10.10 -5.81
C PRO A 34 16.32 10.50 -6.64
N GLU A 35 17.07 11.47 -6.12
CA GLU A 35 18.20 12.02 -6.85
C GLU A 35 19.27 11.00 -7.17
N ASN A 36 19.51 10.04 -6.27
CA ASN A 36 20.49 8.98 -6.50
C ASN A 36 20.15 8.04 -7.64
N VAL A 37 18.90 8.04 -8.09
CA VAL A 37 18.46 7.26 -9.25
C VAL A 37 18.38 8.13 -10.52
N GLY A 38 18.53 9.44 -10.37
CA GLY A 38 18.50 10.38 -11.47
C GLY A 38 17.26 11.25 -11.54
N GLY A 39 16.35 11.10 -10.57
CA GLY A 39 15.18 11.96 -10.45
C GLY A 39 15.47 13.24 -9.69
N GLN A 40 14.44 13.99 -9.37
CA GLN A 40 14.54 15.24 -8.64
C GLN A 40 13.80 15.20 -7.31
N ASN A 41 13.34 14.02 -6.92
CA ASN A 41 12.68 13.82 -5.62
C ASN A 41 11.47 14.73 -5.40
N ILE A 42 10.70 14.95 -6.46
CA ILE A 42 9.53 15.85 -6.41
C ILE A 42 8.32 15.17 -5.79
N GLY A 43 8.24 13.84 -5.90
CA GLY A 43 7.13 13.06 -5.35
C GLY A 43 7.60 11.69 -4.93
N PRO A 44 6.66 10.84 -4.45
CA PRO A 44 7.03 9.48 -4.04
C PRO A 44 7.51 8.67 -5.25
N ASP A 45 8.43 7.75 -4.98
CA ASP A 45 8.88 6.80 -5.98
C ASP A 45 7.84 5.69 -6.17
N PRO A 46 7.92 4.91 -7.26
CA PRO A 46 6.95 3.85 -7.53
C PRO A 46 6.87 2.79 -6.43
N PHE A 47 7.99 2.39 -5.82
CA PHE A 47 7.94 1.40 -4.75
C PHE A 47 7.20 1.93 -3.53
N SER A 48 7.46 3.17 -3.13
CA SER A 48 6.74 3.80 -2.01
C SER A 48 5.25 3.91 -2.32
N THR A 49 4.90 4.25 -3.54
CA THR A 49 3.50 4.38 -3.96
C THR A 49 2.80 3.02 -3.95
N PHE A 50 3.49 1.99 -4.40
CA PHE A 50 2.98 0.61 -4.35
C PHE A 50 2.70 0.19 -2.91
N LEU A 51 3.66 0.42 -2.00
CA LEU A 51 3.48 0.08 -0.59
C LEU A 51 2.40 0.94 0.06
N ALA A 52 2.27 2.20 -0.33
CA ALA A 52 1.21 3.06 0.17
C ALA A 52 -0.17 2.50 -0.20
N SER A 53 -0.32 1.98 -1.42
CA SER A 53 -1.59 1.38 -1.84
C SER A 53 -1.90 0.11 -1.04
N LEU A 54 -0.88 -0.70 -0.77
CA LEU A 54 -1.03 -1.90 0.05
C LEU A 54 -1.40 -1.54 1.48
N ALA A 55 -0.78 -0.49 2.03
CA ALA A 55 -1.12 0.01 3.36
C ALA A 55 -2.58 0.43 3.43
N GLY A 56 -3.04 1.23 2.46
CA GLY A 56 -4.42 1.70 2.43
C GLY A 56 -5.42 0.56 2.35
N CYS A 57 -5.15 -0.42 1.50
CA CYS A 57 -5.99 -1.61 1.35
C CYS A 57 -6.08 -2.39 2.66
N THR A 58 -4.93 -2.64 3.29
CA THR A 58 -4.87 -3.40 4.53
C THR A 58 -5.58 -2.68 5.67
N LEU A 59 -5.28 -1.40 5.85
CA LEU A 59 -5.88 -0.61 6.93
C LEU A 59 -7.39 -0.48 6.78
N SER A 60 -7.88 -0.23 5.55
CA SER A 60 -9.31 -0.13 5.30
C SER A 60 -10.03 -1.44 5.58
N THR A 61 -9.43 -2.56 5.16
CA THR A 61 -10.01 -3.88 5.40
C THR A 61 -10.09 -4.19 6.88
N LEU A 62 -9.02 -3.88 7.64
CA LEU A 62 -9.01 -4.07 9.09
C LEU A 62 -10.05 -3.18 9.77
N ARG A 63 -10.16 -1.93 9.36
CA ARG A 63 -11.15 -1.01 9.94
C ARG A 63 -12.57 -1.49 9.71
N MET A 64 -12.87 -1.94 8.50
CA MET A 64 -14.19 -2.48 8.19
C MET A 64 -14.52 -3.69 9.05
N TYR A 65 -13.55 -4.58 9.24
CA TYR A 65 -13.75 -5.78 10.07
C TYR A 65 -13.94 -5.41 11.54
N ILE A 66 -13.08 -4.53 12.07
CA ILE A 66 -13.14 -4.09 13.47
C ILE A 66 -14.48 -3.42 13.77
N ASP A 67 -14.93 -2.55 12.87
CA ASP A 67 -16.21 -1.85 13.04
C ASP A 67 -17.38 -2.83 13.03
N ARG A 68 -17.33 -3.84 12.17
CA ARG A 68 -18.38 -4.86 12.10
C ARG A 68 -18.44 -5.69 13.37
N LYS A 69 -17.30 -5.96 13.97
CA LYS A 69 -17.22 -6.70 15.24
C LYS A 69 -17.55 -5.83 16.45
N GLY A 70 -17.56 -4.53 16.31
CA GLY A 70 -17.80 -3.61 17.42
C GLY A 70 -16.66 -3.52 18.40
N TRP A 71 -15.44 -3.87 17.98
CA TRP A 71 -14.28 -3.78 18.85
C TRP A 71 -13.80 -2.34 18.97
N ASP A 72 -13.31 -1.98 20.16
CA ASP A 72 -12.80 -0.63 20.43
C ASP A 72 -11.29 -0.59 20.15
N ILE A 73 -10.95 -0.33 18.90
CA ILE A 73 -9.55 -0.15 18.48
C ILE A 73 -9.49 1.17 17.71
N PRO A 74 -9.15 2.26 18.41
CA PRO A 74 -9.23 3.60 17.80
C PRO A 74 -8.27 3.80 16.64
N GLU A 75 -7.08 3.22 16.71
CA GLU A 75 -6.04 3.50 15.73
C GLU A 75 -5.26 2.25 15.37
N ILE A 76 -4.98 2.09 14.09
CA ILE A 76 -4.21 0.98 13.55
C ILE A 76 -3.01 1.58 12.82
N HIS A 77 -1.83 1.03 13.09
CA HIS A 77 -0.59 1.47 12.45
C HIS A 77 -0.02 0.35 11.61
N ILE A 78 0.56 0.71 10.47
CA ILE A 78 1.21 -0.26 9.58
C ILE A 78 2.55 0.31 9.12
N SER A 79 3.55 -0.55 9.08
CA SER A 79 4.86 -0.22 8.55
C SER A 79 5.21 -1.27 7.50
N LEU A 80 5.65 -0.84 6.34
CA LEU A 80 5.93 -1.71 5.20
C LEU A 80 7.29 -1.37 4.60
N ASN A 81 7.96 -2.42 4.14
CA ASN A 81 9.15 -2.27 3.31
C ASN A 81 9.22 -3.44 2.35
N LEU A 82 10.07 -3.35 1.36
CA LEU A 82 10.28 -4.44 0.46
C LEU A 82 11.77 -4.61 0.16
N SER A 83 12.15 -5.82 -0.16
CA SER A 83 13.51 -6.15 -0.58
C SER A 83 13.45 -7.08 -1.77
N GLN A 84 14.51 -7.09 -2.55
CA GLN A 84 14.61 -7.94 -3.72
C GLN A 84 15.91 -8.72 -3.68
N GLU A 85 15.84 -9.99 -4.04
CA GLU A 85 16.98 -10.88 -4.15
C GLU A 85 16.94 -11.56 -5.50
N ASN A 86 18.11 -11.84 -6.04
CA ASN A 86 18.25 -12.55 -7.30
C ASN A 86 18.95 -13.89 -7.05
N ASN A 87 18.16 -14.93 -6.79
CA ASN A 87 18.63 -16.30 -6.56
C ASN A 87 18.08 -17.20 -7.66
N GLY A 88 18.62 -17.09 -8.87
CA GLY A 88 18.09 -17.81 -10.02
C GLY A 88 16.83 -17.20 -10.57
N GLY A 89 16.41 -16.05 -10.06
CA GLY A 89 15.23 -15.30 -10.46
C GLY A 89 15.01 -14.20 -9.43
N LEU A 90 14.35 -13.14 -9.85
CA LEU A 90 14.07 -12.02 -8.95
C LEU A 90 12.95 -12.37 -7.98
N VAL A 91 13.26 -12.33 -6.68
CA VAL A 91 12.28 -12.58 -5.63
C VAL A 91 12.10 -11.29 -4.82
N THR A 92 10.87 -10.82 -4.74
CA THR A 92 10.50 -9.64 -3.97
C THR A 92 9.84 -10.07 -2.67
N THR A 93 10.36 -9.60 -1.55
CA THR A 93 9.79 -9.87 -0.23
C THR A 93 9.26 -8.58 0.35
N ILE A 94 8.01 -8.61 0.80
CA ILE A 94 7.38 -7.47 1.47
C ILE A 94 7.28 -7.81 2.95
N THR A 95 7.83 -6.94 3.79
CA THR A 95 7.71 -7.05 5.24
C THR A 95 6.63 -6.10 5.72
N ARG A 96 5.86 -6.54 6.72
CA ARG A 96 4.73 -5.78 7.20
C ARG A 96 4.61 -5.93 8.71
N ASP A 97 4.54 -4.80 9.41
CA ASP A 97 4.29 -4.76 10.84
C ASP A 97 3.01 -3.99 11.09
N ILE A 98 2.10 -4.59 11.87
CA ILE A 98 0.83 -3.98 12.24
C ILE A 98 0.78 -3.85 13.75
N SER A 99 0.40 -2.67 14.23
CA SER A 99 0.26 -2.41 15.66
C SER A 99 -0.99 -1.59 15.93
N PHE A 100 -1.39 -1.55 17.19
CA PHE A 100 -2.62 -0.90 17.61
C PHE A 100 -2.33 0.09 18.73
N SER A 101 -3.11 1.17 18.80
CA SER A 101 -2.91 2.23 19.79
C SER A 101 -3.24 1.80 21.22
N ASN A 102 -4.05 0.76 21.39
CA ASN A 102 -4.41 0.22 22.70
C ASN A 102 -4.09 -1.27 22.75
N GLU A 103 -4.21 -1.86 23.95
CA GLU A 103 -3.98 -3.28 24.09
C GLU A 103 -5.11 -4.06 23.42
N VAL A 104 -4.71 -5.09 22.70
CA VAL A 104 -5.61 -5.99 21.99
C VAL A 104 -5.30 -7.40 22.46
N THR A 105 -6.33 -8.18 22.78
CA THR A 105 -6.11 -9.56 23.21
C THR A 105 -5.41 -10.37 22.14
N ALA A 106 -4.69 -11.40 22.56
CA ALA A 106 -3.97 -12.26 21.61
C ALA A 106 -4.90 -12.89 20.58
N GLU A 107 -6.11 -13.26 20.99
CA GLU A 107 -7.11 -13.84 20.10
C GLU A 107 -7.57 -12.87 19.02
N ILE A 108 -7.87 -11.63 19.41
CA ILE A 108 -8.27 -10.60 18.46
C ILE A 108 -7.12 -10.26 17.52
N LYS A 109 -5.92 -10.13 18.05
CA LYS A 109 -4.74 -9.83 17.27
C LYS A 109 -4.50 -10.90 16.21
N GLU A 110 -4.60 -12.16 16.58
CA GLU A 110 -4.43 -13.26 15.64
C GLU A 110 -5.46 -13.21 14.52
N ARG A 111 -6.72 -12.92 14.87
CA ARG A 111 -7.78 -12.80 13.88
C ARG A 111 -7.50 -11.64 12.91
N LEU A 112 -7.05 -10.50 13.44
CA LEU A 112 -6.76 -9.33 12.60
C LEU A 112 -5.59 -9.58 11.66
N LEU A 113 -4.59 -10.33 12.10
CA LEU A 113 -3.47 -10.69 11.23
C LEU A 113 -3.92 -11.59 10.08
N LEU A 114 -4.86 -12.49 10.33
CA LEU A 114 -5.43 -13.33 9.26
C LEU A 114 -6.21 -12.48 8.25
N ILE A 115 -6.99 -11.52 8.73
CA ILE A 115 -7.75 -10.61 7.86
C ILE A 115 -6.79 -9.77 7.01
N ALA A 116 -5.72 -9.27 7.61
CA ALA A 116 -4.70 -8.51 6.89
C ALA A 116 -4.03 -9.34 5.80
N GLU A 117 -3.77 -10.61 6.05
CA GLU A 117 -3.20 -11.52 5.07
C GLU A 117 -4.15 -11.72 3.89
N ASN A 118 -5.44 -11.84 4.15
CA ASN A 118 -6.43 -11.98 3.10
C ASN A 118 -6.57 -10.70 2.27
N ALA A 119 -6.47 -9.53 2.90
CA ALA A 119 -6.50 -8.26 2.18
C ALA A 119 -5.37 -8.19 1.15
N ARG A 120 -4.18 -8.68 1.53
CA ARG A 120 -3.03 -8.72 0.63
C ARG A 120 -3.30 -9.58 -0.60
N SER A 121 -4.07 -10.64 -0.47
CA SER A 121 -4.35 -11.56 -1.57
C SER A 121 -5.40 -11.04 -2.56
N LEU A 122 -6.08 -9.94 -2.26
CA LEU A 122 -7.09 -9.37 -3.13
C LEU A 122 -6.52 -8.75 -4.41
N LYS A 123 -5.23 -8.60 -4.50
CA LYS A 123 -4.56 -7.96 -5.63
C LYS A 123 -4.65 -8.75 -6.92
N SER A 124 -4.92 -10.00 -6.88
CA SER A 124 -4.91 -10.88 -8.06
C SER A 124 -5.95 -10.53 -9.13
#